data_6e83f8f4da4db98dca42557dea420218
#
_entry.id   6e83f8f4da4db98dca42557dea420218
#
_cell.length_a   1.000
_cell.length_b   1.000
_cell.length_c   1.000
_cell.angle_alpha   90.00
_cell.angle_beta   90.00
_cell.angle_gamma   90.00
#
_symmetry.space_group_name_H-M   'P 1'
#
loop_
_entity.id
_entity.type
_entity.pdbx_description
1 polymer ?
#
loop_
_entity_poly.entity_id
_entity_poly.type
_entity_poly.pdbx_seq_one_letter_code
_entity_poly.pdbx_strand_id
1 'polypeptide(L)'
;MVFEQEAAFETALINLLTEKYGWEPEILRYKTEEDLIRNWKRILFENNRDVDRLNDVPLTDGEMQQILDQITRLRTPLKLNGFINGKTVAVKRDNPADELHFRKEVSLKIYDRQEIAAGQSRYQIAEQPVFKARSSVLPNRRGDFMLLINGMPLIHCELKRSGVDVSQAYN
;
A
#
# COMPACT_ATOMS: atom_id res chain seq x y z
N MET A 1 7.56 5.10 28.05
CA MET A 1 7.34 6.47 27.51
C MET A 1 5.86 6.75 27.60
N VAL A 2 5.44 7.88 28.12
CA VAL A 2 4.03 8.27 28.26
C VAL A 2 3.80 9.43 27.29
N PHE A 3 2.78 9.34 26.45
CA PHE A 3 2.42 10.40 25.51
C PHE A 3 1.12 11.06 25.93
N GLU A 4 1.17 12.34 26.25
CA GLU A 4 0.01 13.15 26.62
C GLU A 4 -0.80 13.59 25.38
N GLN A 5 -0.15 13.64 24.21
CA GLN A 5 -0.76 14.03 22.94
C GLN A 5 -0.53 12.95 21.87
N GLU A 6 -1.57 12.65 21.10
CA GLU A 6 -1.51 11.68 19.99
C GLU A 6 -0.48 12.08 18.93
N ALA A 7 -0.40 13.38 18.58
CA ALA A 7 0.57 13.89 17.60
C ALA A 7 2.05 13.69 18.03
N ALA A 8 2.35 13.77 19.32
CA ALA A 8 3.69 13.51 19.83
C ALA A 8 4.04 12.03 19.71
N PHE A 9 3.07 11.15 19.93
CA PHE A 9 3.22 9.71 19.75
C PHE A 9 3.42 9.36 18.26
N GLU A 10 2.61 9.91 17.37
CA GLU A 10 2.71 9.73 15.92
C GLU A 10 4.12 10.11 15.43
N THR A 11 4.59 11.31 15.77
CA THR A 11 5.93 11.79 15.43
C THR A 11 7.03 10.87 15.95
N ALA A 12 6.95 10.45 17.21
CA ALA A 12 7.95 9.57 17.81
C ALA A 12 7.99 8.20 17.14
N LEU A 13 6.83 7.67 16.74
CA LEU A 13 6.73 6.38 16.06
C LEU A 13 7.28 6.46 14.62
N ILE A 14 6.95 7.52 13.87
CA ILE A 14 7.49 7.76 12.54
C ILE A 14 9.01 7.87 12.59
N ASN A 15 9.56 8.67 13.52
CA ASN A 15 11.01 8.79 13.70
C ASN A 15 11.65 7.45 14.04
N LEU A 16 11.05 6.67 14.92
CA LEU A 16 11.55 5.35 15.26
C LEU A 16 11.60 4.41 14.05
N LEU A 17 10.56 4.42 13.22
CA LEU A 17 10.49 3.59 12.01
C LEU A 17 11.54 4.01 10.97
N THR A 18 11.70 5.30 10.73
CA THR A 18 12.63 5.82 9.72
C THR A 18 14.09 5.73 10.17
N GLU A 19 14.42 6.10 11.42
CA GLU A 19 15.79 6.17 11.90
C GLU A 19 16.36 4.79 12.29
N LYS A 20 15.51 3.91 12.82
CA LYS A 20 15.96 2.63 13.39
C LYS A 20 15.58 1.40 12.59
N TYR A 21 14.44 1.43 11.90
CA TYR A 21 13.89 0.24 11.22
C TYR A 21 13.93 0.32 9.70
N GLY A 22 14.59 1.34 9.14
CA GLY A 22 14.87 1.42 7.69
C GLY A 22 13.66 1.75 6.81
N TRP A 23 12.60 2.35 7.38
CA TRP A 23 11.49 2.88 6.61
C TRP A 23 11.93 4.12 5.84
N GLU A 24 11.37 4.35 4.64
CA GLU A 24 11.73 5.51 3.82
C GLU A 24 11.48 6.83 4.60
N PRO A 25 12.44 7.77 4.58
CA PRO A 25 12.29 9.06 5.29
C PRO A 25 11.29 10.00 4.59
N GLU A 26 10.96 9.73 3.32
CA GLU A 26 9.95 10.49 2.59
C GLU A 26 8.55 10.03 2.99
N ILE A 27 7.90 10.81 3.86
CA ILE A 27 6.56 10.51 4.36
C ILE A 27 5.50 10.99 3.39
N LEU A 28 4.57 10.11 3.03
CA LEU A 28 3.42 10.40 2.17
C LEU A 28 2.31 11.09 2.97
N ARG A 29 2.41 12.44 3.14
CA ARG A 29 1.46 13.20 3.96
C ARG A 29 0.19 13.55 3.23
N TYR A 30 -0.96 13.42 3.92
CA TYR A 30 -2.29 13.85 3.47
C TYR A 30 -2.69 13.31 2.09
N LYS A 31 -2.20 12.13 1.73
CA LYS A 31 -2.50 11.52 0.43
C LYS A 31 -3.91 10.96 0.41
N THR A 32 -4.59 11.16 -0.70
CA THR A 32 -5.89 10.52 -0.95
C THR A 32 -5.71 9.05 -1.32
N GLU A 33 -6.80 8.29 -1.31
CA GLU A 33 -6.81 6.90 -1.77
C GLU A 33 -6.29 6.79 -3.20
N GLU A 34 -6.69 7.70 -4.07
CA GLU A 34 -6.23 7.75 -5.47
C GLU A 34 -4.72 8.02 -5.57
N ASP A 35 -4.17 8.88 -4.70
CA ASP A 35 -2.73 9.14 -4.67
C ASP A 35 -1.95 7.90 -4.22
N LEU A 36 -2.46 7.17 -3.22
CA LEU A 36 -1.85 5.94 -2.74
C LEU A 36 -1.91 4.83 -3.81
N ILE A 37 -3.03 4.69 -4.51
CA ILE A 37 -3.16 3.75 -5.64
C ILE A 37 -2.19 4.12 -6.76
N ARG A 38 -2.04 5.40 -7.08
CA ARG A 38 -1.08 5.88 -8.09
C ARG A 38 0.37 5.59 -7.69
N ASN A 39 0.72 5.80 -6.41
CA ASN A 39 2.02 5.44 -5.88
C ASN A 39 2.26 3.93 -6.00
N TRP A 40 1.29 3.12 -5.64
CA TRP A 40 1.39 1.67 -5.75
C TRP A 40 1.51 1.20 -7.21
N LYS A 41 0.70 1.74 -8.12
CA LYS A 41 0.76 1.46 -9.56
C LYS A 41 2.16 1.72 -10.13
N ARG A 42 2.80 2.84 -9.74
CA ARG A 42 4.17 3.18 -10.14
C ARG A 42 5.18 2.15 -9.62
N ILE A 43 5.10 1.78 -8.35
CA ILE A 43 6.02 0.80 -7.75
C ILE A 43 5.81 -0.60 -8.34
N LEU A 44 4.56 -1.00 -8.60
CA LEU A 44 4.27 -2.25 -9.30
C LEU A 44 4.91 -2.30 -10.69
N PHE A 45 4.83 -1.21 -11.44
CA PHE A 45 5.51 -1.10 -12.72
C PHE A 45 7.02 -1.23 -12.56
N GLU A 46 7.63 -0.47 -11.65
CA GLU A 46 9.07 -0.51 -11.38
C GLU A 46 9.57 -1.93 -11.05
N ASN A 47 8.80 -2.68 -10.24
CA ASN A 47 9.15 -4.03 -9.80
C ASN A 47 8.84 -5.14 -10.83
N ASN A 48 8.14 -4.83 -11.91
CA ASN A 48 7.71 -5.81 -12.92
C ASN A 48 8.05 -5.38 -14.35
N ARG A 49 9.09 -4.57 -14.54
CA ARG A 49 9.48 -4.03 -15.87
C ARG A 49 10.01 -5.07 -16.85
N ASP A 50 10.34 -6.27 -16.38
CA ASP A 50 10.93 -7.32 -17.16
C ASP A 50 10.11 -7.66 -18.42
N VAL A 51 10.80 -8.18 -19.45
CA VAL A 51 10.21 -8.50 -20.76
C VAL A 51 9.06 -9.50 -20.64
N ASP A 52 9.18 -10.49 -19.76
CA ASP A 52 8.20 -11.55 -19.55
C ASP A 52 7.01 -11.13 -18.66
N ARG A 53 6.95 -9.85 -18.24
CA ARG A 53 5.87 -9.28 -17.42
C ARG A 53 5.25 -8.04 -18.06
N LEU A 54 5.84 -6.86 -17.84
CA LEU A 54 5.32 -5.59 -18.35
C LEU A 54 6.07 -5.05 -19.57
N ASN A 55 7.17 -5.70 -19.96
CA ASN A 55 7.96 -5.34 -21.14
C ASN A 55 8.27 -3.83 -21.21
N ASP A 56 8.63 -3.26 -20.08
CA ASP A 56 8.87 -1.81 -19.88
C ASP A 56 7.69 -0.87 -20.28
N VAL A 57 6.48 -1.41 -20.37
CA VAL A 57 5.26 -0.64 -20.67
C VAL A 57 4.40 -0.50 -19.43
N PRO A 58 4.11 0.76 -18.97
CA PRO A 58 3.36 1.01 -17.76
C PRO A 58 1.96 0.37 -17.76
N LEU A 59 1.47 0.09 -16.54
CA LEU A 59 0.10 -0.36 -16.31
C LEU A 59 -0.89 0.74 -16.69
N THR A 60 -2.01 0.35 -17.29
CA THR A 60 -3.18 1.24 -17.46
C THR A 60 -3.99 1.33 -16.17
N ASP A 61 -4.97 2.22 -16.12
CA ASP A 61 -5.91 2.28 -14.99
C ASP A 61 -6.84 1.06 -14.97
N GLY A 62 -7.21 0.54 -16.14
CA GLY A 62 -7.98 -0.70 -16.27
C GLY A 62 -7.25 -1.93 -15.73
N GLU A 63 -5.96 -2.04 -16.02
CA GLU A 63 -5.10 -3.10 -15.48
C GLU A 63 -4.92 -2.97 -13.96
N MET A 64 -4.76 -1.75 -13.44
CA MET A 64 -4.71 -1.51 -12.01
C MET A 64 -6.04 -1.89 -11.32
N GLN A 65 -7.17 -1.62 -11.95
CA GLN A 65 -8.48 -2.02 -11.44
C GLN A 65 -8.62 -3.55 -11.35
N GLN A 66 -8.11 -4.31 -12.32
CA GLN A 66 -8.10 -5.77 -12.25
C GLN A 66 -7.32 -6.27 -11.02
N ILE A 67 -6.21 -5.60 -10.66
CA ILE A 67 -5.42 -5.94 -9.46
C ILE A 67 -6.23 -5.64 -8.19
N LEU A 68 -6.81 -4.44 -8.11
CA LEU A 68 -7.63 -4.02 -6.97
C LEU A 68 -8.81 -4.97 -6.74
N ASP A 69 -9.50 -5.39 -7.79
CA ASP A 69 -10.62 -6.33 -7.72
C ASP A 69 -10.22 -7.70 -7.18
N GLN A 70 -9.04 -8.19 -7.54
CA GLN A 70 -8.53 -9.45 -7.03
C GLN A 70 -8.19 -9.36 -5.54
N ILE A 71 -7.55 -8.26 -5.12
CA ILE A 71 -7.13 -8.07 -3.73
C ILE A 71 -8.31 -7.82 -2.80
N THR A 72 -9.29 -7.03 -3.22
CA THR A 72 -10.48 -6.75 -2.42
C THR A 72 -11.34 -7.99 -2.17
N ARG A 73 -11.21 -9.04 -2.99
CA ARG A 73 -11.84 -10.35 -2.75
C ARG A 73 -11.14 -11.18 -1.68
N LEU A 74 -9.92 -10.81 -1.29
CA LEU A 74 -9.13 -11.52 -0.28
C LEU A 74 -9.52 -11.05 1.13
N ARG A 75 -10.74 -11.35 1.56
CA ARG A 75 -11.33 -10.83 2.80
C ARG A 75 -10.83 -11.50 4.10
N THR A 76 -9.96 -12.48 4.02
CA THR A 76 -9.47 -13.18 5.21
C THR A 76 -7.96 -13.00 5.38
N PRO A 77 -7.47 -12.89 6.63
CA PRO A 77 -6.02 -12.80 6.91
C PRO A 77 -5.21 -13.92 6.27
N LEU A 78 -5.76 -15.14 6.23
CA LEU A 78 -5.10 -16.29 5.61
C LEU A 78 -4.90 -16.11 4.11
N LYS A 79 -5.89 -15.55 3.39
CA LYS A 79 -5.80 -15.28 1.97
C LYS A 79 -4.82 -14.14 1.67
N LEU A 80 -4.84 -13.08 2.49
CA LEU A 80 -3.90 -11.96 2.40
C LEU A 80 -2.47 -12.42 2.68
N ASN A 81 -2.25 -13.29 3.66
CA ASN A 81 -0.94 -13.87 3.95
C ASN A 81 -0.36 -14.63 2.75
N GLY A 82 -1.19 -15.25 1.93
CA GLY A 82 -0.76 -15.87 0.69
C GLY A 82 -0.10 -14.91 -0.31
N PHE A 83 -0.50 -13.66 -0.30
CA PHE A 83 0.11 -12.60 -1.12
C PHE A 83 1.52 -12.26 -0.63
N ILE A 84 1.70 -12.10 0.67
CA ILE A 84 3.00 -11.78 1.31
C ILE A 84 4.01 -12.91 1.09
N ASN A 85 3.53 -14.14 0.87
CA ASN A 85 4.38 -15.30 0.60
C ASN A 85 4.74 -15.48 -0.89
N GLY A 86 4.68 -14.44 -1.71
CA GLY A 86 5.18 -14.44 -3.08
C GLY A 86 4.17 -14.90 -4.12
N LYS A 87 2.86 -14.75 -3.88
CA LYS A 87 1.86 -14.96 -4.93
C LYS A 87 1.89 -13.82 -5.94
N THR A 88 1.65 -14.19 -7.19
CA THR A 88 1.46 -13.25 -8.29
C THR A 88 -0.02 -12.91 -8.47
N VAL A 89 -0.27 -11.80 -9.16
CA VAL A 89 -1.60 -11.40 -9.64
C VAL A 89 -1.62 -11.52 -11.15
N ALA A 90 -2.62 -12.19 -11.67
CA ALA A 90 -2.83 -12.28 -13.11
C ALA A 90 -3.50 -10.99 -13.63
N VAL A 91 -2.93 -10.40 -14.68
CA VAL A 91 -3.45 -9.19 -15.31
C VAL A 91 -3.55 -9.42 -16.80
N LYS A 92 -4.72 -9.20 -17.39
CA LYS A 92 -4.87 -9.18 -18.83
C LYS A 92 -4.45 -7.81 -19.35
N ARG A 93 -3.36 -7.80 -20.15
CA ARG A 93 -2.81 -6.58 -20.73
C ARG A 93 -3.78 -5.93 -21.71
N ASP A 94 -4.07 -4.66 -21.50
CA ASP A 94 -4.92 -3.85 -22.38
C ASP A 94 -4.18 -2.65 -23.00
N ASN A 95 -2.90 -2.43 -22.60
CA ASN A 95 -2.08 -1.37 -23.17
C ASN A 95 -1.55 -1.78 -24.54
N PRO A 96 -1.97 -1.11 -25.65
CA PRO A 96 -1.52 -1.48 -26.99
C PRO A 96 -0.04 -1.18 -27.26
N ALA A 97 0.62 -0.37 -26.42
CA ALA A 97 2.07 -0.14 -26.52
C ALA A 97 2.90 -1.38 -26.14
N ASP A 98 2.33 -2.33 -25.42
CA ASP A 98 2.94 -3.63 -25.14
C ASP A 98 2.55 -4.65 -26.22
N GLU A 99 3.12 -4.54 -27.41
CA GLU A 99 2.83 -5.43 -28.55
C GLU A 99 3.03 -6.90 -28.21
N LEU A 100 3.99 -7.20 -27.33
CA LEU A 100 4.34 -8.58 -26.95
C LEU A 100 3.21 -9.25 -26.14
N HIS A 101 2.60 -8.53 -25.21
CA HIS A 101 1.60 -9.07 -24.27
C HIS A 101 0.19 -8.54 -24.50
N PHE A 102 -0.03 -7.66 -25.47
CA PHE A 102 -1.35 -7.09 -25.72
C PHE A 102 -2.43 -8.18 -25.81
N ARG A 103 -3.48 -8.04 -25.01
CA ARG A 103 -4.59 -9.00 -24.84
C ARG A 103 -4.22 -10.36 -24.24
N LYS A 104 -2.97 -10.58 -23.87
CA LYS A 104 -2.52 -11.78 -23.15
C LYS A 104 -2.54 -11.53 -21.65
N GLU A 105 -2.52 -12.61 -20.90
CA GLU A 105 -2.40 -12.57 -19.43
C GLU A 105 -0.93 -12.62 -19.04
N VAL A 106 -0.54 -11.77 -18.11
CA VAL A 106 0.78 -11.76 -17.48
C VAL A 106 0.63 -11.89 -15.96
N SER A 107 1.64 -12.44 -15.31
CA SER A 107 1.66 -12.60 -13.85
C SER A 107 2.58 -11.55 -13.22
N LEU A 108 2.02 -10.64 -12.42
CA LEU A 108 2.78 -9.61 -11.73
C LEU A 108 3.14 -10.03 -10.31
N LYS A 109 4.37 -9.80 -9.94
CA LYS A 109 4.87 -9.95 -8.58
C LYS A 109 4.42 -8.75 -7.72
N ILE A 110 3.71 -9.02 -6.63
CA ILE A 110 3.33 -8.00 -5.65
C ILE A 110 4.39 -7.93 -4.55
N TYR A 111 4.73 -9.09 -3.99
CA TYR A 111 5.78 -9.25 -2.98
C TYR A 111 6.70 -10.40 -3.36
N ASP A 112 7.95 -10.26 -3.00
CA ASP A 112 8.92 -11.34 -3.02
C ASP A 112 9.42 -11.59 -1.58
N ARG A 113 9.26 -12.82 -1.11
CA ARG A 113 9.67 -13.19 0.24
C ARG A 113 11.17 -13.02 0.45
N GLN A 114 11.97 -13.28 -0.58
CA GLN A 114 13.43 -13.13 -0.49
C GLN A 114 13.81 -11.66 -0.45
N GLU A 115 13.17 -10.81 -1.27
CA GLU A 115 13.38 -9.36 -1.24
C GLU A 115 12.95 -8.72 0.08
N ILE A 116 11.83 -9.17 0.66
CA ILE A 116 11.40 -8.72 1.98
C ILE A 116 12.43 -9.12 3.05
N ALA A 117 12.87 -10.37 3.05
CA ALA A 117 13.87 -10.86 4.01
C ALA A 117 15.24 -10.20 3.84
N ALA A 118 15.60 -9.79 2.61
CA ALA A 118 16.84 -9.10 2.30
C ALA A 118 16.76 -7.56 2.49
N GLY A 119 15.60 -7.03 2.89
CA GLY A 119 15.39 -5.57 3.03
C GLY A 119 15.37 -4.81 1.70
N GLN A 120 15.11 -5.50 0.59
CA GLN A 120 15.08 -4.92 -0.75
C GLN A 120 13.71 -4.36 -1.15
N SER A 121 12.69 -4.59 -0.32
CA SER A 121 11.36 -3.99 -0.51
C SER A 121 11.34 -2.54 -0.09
N ARG A 122 10.44 -1.77 -0.68
CA ARG A 122 10.18 -0.38 -0.29
C ARG A 122 9.22 -0.34 0.90
N TYR A 123 9.64 0.29 1.98
CA TYR A 123 8.87 0.44 3.21
C TYR A 123 8.48 1.90 3.36
N GLN A 124 7.20 2.23 3.13
CA GLN A 124 6.71 3.61 3.11
C GLN A 124 5.70 3.86 4.23
N ILE A 125 5.66 5.10 4.73
CA ILE A 125 4.69 5.57 5.71
C ILE A 125 3.78 6.58 5.02
N ALA A 126 2.46 6.37 5.09
CA ALA A 126 1.47 7.38 4.75
C ALA A 126 0.91 7.98 6.05
N GLU A 127 1.21 9.25 6.29
CA GLU A 127 0.76 10.03 7.45
C GLU A 127 -0.54 10.74 7.10
N GLN A 128 -1.53 10.58 7.96
CA GLN A 128 -2.86 11.20 7.85
C GLN A 128 -3.52 11.01 6.47
N PRO A 129 -3.60 9.76 5.97
CA PRO A 129 -4.25 9.50 4.69
C PRO A 129 -5.73 9.92 4.73
N VAL A 130 -6.21 10.46 3.61
CA VAL A 130 -7.56 11.00 3.49
C VAL A 130 -8.44 10.06 2.68
N PHE A 131 -9.51 9.58 3.27
CA PHE A 131 -10.50 8.71 2.62
C PHE A 131 -11.78 9.47 2.39
N LYS A 132 -12.29 9.42 1.15
CA LYS A 132 -13.58 10.01 0.81
C LYS A 132 -14.70 9.31 1.59
N ALA A 133 -15.60 10.11 2.14
CA ALA A 133 -16.81 9.58 2.72
C ALA A 133 -17.67 8.90 1.66
N ARG A 134 -18.33 7.80 2.03
CA ARG A 134 -19.30 7.10 1.14
C ARG A 134 -20.55 7.92 0.83
N SER A 135 -20.77 9.00 1.55
CA SER A 135 -21.94 9.88 1.43
C SER A 135 -21.48 11.33 1.41
N SER A 136 -22.11 12.16 0.59
CA SER A 136 -21.84 13.60 0.54
C SER A 136 -22.20 14.36 1.82
N VAL A 137 -22.94 13.73 2.72
CA VAL A 137 -23.36 14.30 4.01
C VAL A 137 -22.31 14.10 5.11
N LEU A 138 -21.43 13.11 4.95
CA LEU A 138 -20.40 12.81 5.94
C LEU A 138 -19.07 13.48 5.57
N PRO A 139 -18.29 13.96 6.56
CA PRO A 139 -16.95 14.44 6.29
C PRO A 139 -16.03 13.31 5.82
N ASN A 140 -15.00 13.64 5.06
CA ASN A 140 -13.93 12.70 4.74
C ASN A 140 -13.29 12.17 6.03
N ARG A 141 -12.94 10.89 6.02
CA ARG A 141 -12.22 10.28 7.13
C ARG A 141 -10.73 10.50 6.95
N ARG A 142 -10.04 10.70 8.06
CA ARG A 142 -8.59 10.77 8.12
C ARG A 142 -8.12 9.68 9.06
N GLY A 143 -7.18 8.86 8.62
CA GLY A 143 -6.47 7.93 9.49
C GLY A 143 -5.25 8.60 10.11
N ASP A 144 -4.66 8.01 11.16
CA ASP A 144 -3.42 8.54 11.72
C ASP A 144 -2.25 8.19 10.81
N PHE A 145 -1.98 6.91 10.58
CA PHE A 145 -1.00 6.52 9.56
C PHE A 145 -1.22 5.10 9.02
N MET A 146 -0.63 4.85 7.85
CA MET A 146 -0.60 3.53 7.22
C MET A 146 0.84 3.14 6.90
N LEU A 147 1.13 1.85 7.06
CA LEU A 147 2.39 1.25 6.66
C LEU A 147 2.20 0.52 5.34
N LEU A 148 3.02 0.87 4.36
CA LEU A 148 2.96 0.32 3.01
C LEU A 148 4.25 -0.47 2.72
N ILE A 149 4.11 -1.64 2.10
CA ILE A 149 5.24 -2.38 1.53
C ILE A 149 5.06 -2.45 0.03
N ASN A 150 6.08 -2.04 -0.71
CA ASN A 150 6.02 -1.91 -2.17
C ASN A 150 4.81 -1.11 -2.65
N GLY A 151 4.44 -0.07 -1.90
CA GLY A 151 3.30 0.81 -2.19
C GLY A 151 1.93 0.28 -1.77
N MET A 152 1.80 -1.00 -1.43
CA MET A 152 0.53 -1.58 -0.98
C MET A 152 0.34 -1.34 0.53
N PRO A 153 -0.80 -0.76 0.96
CA PRO A 153 -1.15 -0.64 2.37
C PRO A 153 -1.33 -2.00 3.02
N LEU A 154 -0.59 -2.25 4.10
CA LEU A 154 -0.68 -3.50 4.87
C LEU A 154 -1.26 -3.29 6.26
N ILE A 155 -0.91 -2.19 6.91
CA ILE A 155 -1.29 -1.91 8.28
C ILE A 155 -1.87 -0.51 8.34
N HIS A 156 -3.07 -0.38 8.89
CA HIS A 156 -3.65 0.89 9.29
C HIS A 156 -3.50 1.02 10.79
N CYS A 157 -2.91 2.11 11.24
CA CYS A 157 -2.68 2.41 12.64
C CYS A 157 -3.53 3.60 13.07
N GLU A 158 -4.30 3.41 14.11
CA GLU A 158 -4.99 4.45 14.87
C GLU A 158 -4.32 4.59 16.22
N LEU A 159 -3.89 5.78 16.55
CA LEU A 159 -3.17 6.06 17.78
C LEU A 159 -4.10 6.71 18.83
N LYS A 160 -3.87 6.37 20.08
CA LYS A 160 -4.53 7.01 21.19
C LYS A 160 -3.50 7.43 22.24
N ARG A 161 -3.72 8.59 22.85
CA ARG A 161 -2.89 9.05 23.97
C ARG A 161 -2.88 8.02 25.11
N SER A 162 -1.83 8.02 25.90
CA SER A 162 -1.71 7.14 27.06
C SER A 162 -2.90 7.32 28.02
N GLY A 163 -3.45 6.20 28.50
CA GLY A 163 -4.60 6.20 29.43
C GLY A 163 -5.98 6.21 28.76
N VAL A 164 -6.07 6.25 27.43
CA VAL A 164 -7.33 6.09 26.68
C VAL A 164 -7.52 4.62 26.33
N ASP A 165 -8.75 4.12 26.49
CA ASP A 165 -9.09 2.74 26.13
C ASP A 165 -8.99 2.52 24.60
N VAL A 166 -8.32 1.45 24.22
CA VAL A 166 -8.09 1.10 22.79
C VAL A 166 -9.41 0.85 22.06
N SER A 167 -10.47 0.42 22.76
CA SER A 167 -11.80 0.23 22.16
C SER A 167 -12.37 1.49 21.52
N GLN A 168 -11.95 2.67 21.94
CA GLN A 168 -12.37 3.95 21.34
C GLN A 168 -11.80 4.18 19.93
N ALA A 169 -10.81 3.40 19.51
CA ALA A 169 -10.27 3.47 18.15
C ALA A 169 -11.18 2.80 17.11
N TYR A 170 -12.17 2.00 17.54
CA TYR A 170 -13.07 1.23 16.64
C TYR A 170 -14.42 1.90 16.36
N ASN A 171 -14.68 3.09 16.91
CA ASN A 171 -15.96 3.82 16.77
C ASN A 171 -15.91 4.91 15.70
#